data_aa39752c377c2f6b3fcb0ee825d2b140
#
_entry.id   aa39752c377c2f6b3fcb0ee825d2b140
#
_cell.length_a   1.000
_cell.length_b   1.000
_cell.length_c   1.000
_cell.angle_alpha   90.00
_cell.angle_beta   90.00
_cell.angle_gamma   90.00
#
_symmetry.space_group_name_H-M   'P 1'
#
loop_
_entity.id
_entity.type
_entity.pdbx_description
1 polymer ?
#
loop_
_entity_poly.entity_id
_entity_poly.type
_entity_poly.pdbx_seq_one_letter_code
_entity_poly.pdbx_strand_id
1 'polypeptide(L)'
;MRKCPNCKNKVSKGMNFCDQCGTVLQKNKRIFTGKLCAFVVCIAVIAVSMTALIYFNMEISESPEGVMYVKDNEIFYNNLKKNHSVQLTSKFVYDMDVSDTEDMTEREYSDELTDAIEYGSLLSQDGKIVFYPGKVDEESDVMSLYCRKVDTSDEKTVKIGSDILGYQINQDATVVVFVKENEQLYRYDVNSDKTEKIGDDIRFYQMSDDGQKLLYVNKKGMYQKKTDGEIEKLDGDINQICYVKDRKSVV
;
A
#
# COMPACT_ATOMS: atom_id res chain seq x y z
N MET A 1 -55.85 -31.64 24.12
CA MET A 1 -56.00 -32.13 25.52
C MET A 1 -54.87 -33.04 25.85
N ARG A 2 -54.27 -32.92 27.05
CA ARG A 2 -53.22 -33.84 27.53
C ARG A 2 -53.85 -34.84 28.49
N LYS A 3 -53.28 -36.02 28.61
CA LYS A 3 -53.66 -36.97 29.65
C LYS A 3 -52.70 -36.86 30.85
N CYS A 4 -53.25 -36.97 32.07
CA CYS A 4 -52.42 -37.00 33.26
C CYS A 4 -51.50 -38.24 33.25
N PRO A 5 -50.17 -38.11 33.53
CA PRO A 5 -49.27 -39.24 33.51
C PRO A 5 -49.59 -40.28 34.60
N ASN A 6 -50.20 -39.87 35.67
CA ASN A 6 -50.53 -40.75 36.81
C ASN A 6 -51.93 -41.41 36.65
N CYS A 7 -52.99 -40.63 36.58
CA CYS A 7 -54.37 -41.19 36.56
C CYS A 7 -54.99 -41.29 35.15
N LYS A 8 -54.26 -40.91 34.11
CA LYS A 8 -54.67 -40.91 32.67
C LYS A 8 -55.92 -40.09 32.31
N ASN A 9 -56.47 -39.35 33.25
CA ASN A 9 -57.63 -38.47 32.99
C ASN A 9 -57.24 -37.31 32.04
N LYS A 10 -58.18 -36.80 31.28
CA LYS A 10 -57.99 -35.69 30.40
C LYS A 10 -57.86 -34.38 31.20
N VAL A 11 -56.78 -33.66 30.98
CA VAL A 11 -56.52 -32.36 31.62
C VAL A 11 -56.47 -31.26 30.59
N SER A 12 -57.00 -30.11 30.94
CA SER A 12 -57.05 -28.94 30.06
C SER A 12 -55.67 -28.32 29.82
N LYS A 13 -55.47 -27.68 28.65
CA LYS A 13 -54.22 -26.95 28.36
C LYS A 13 -54.06 -25.81 29.37
N GLY A 14 -52.93 -25.72 30.04
CA GLY A 14 -52.57 -24.65 30.97
C GLY A 14 -52.63 -25.01 32.45
N MET A 15 -53.19 -26.15 32.82
CA MET A 15 -53.19 -26.59 34.22
C MET A 15 -51.81 -27.09 34.67
N ASN A 16 -51.39 -26.66 35.86
CA ASN A 16 -50.12 -27.06 36.49
C ASN A 16 -50.26 -28.33 37.35
N PHE A 17 -51.51 -28.69 37.70
CA PHE A 17 -51.83 -29.88 38.52
C PHE A 17 -53.03 -30.60 37.90
N CYS A 18 -53.11 -31.91 38.14
CA CYS A 18 -54.29 -32.68 37.76
C CYS A 18 -55.38 -32.50 38.80
N ASP A 19 -56.55 -32.07 38.36
CA ASP A 19 -57.76 -31.81 39.16
C ASP A 19 -58.32 -33.10 39.85
N GLN A 20 -58.01 -34.26 39.29
CA GLN A 20 -58.47 -35.55 39.80
C GLN A 20 -57.51 -36.23 40.79
N CYS A 21 -56.21 -36.08 40.67
CA CYS A 21 -55.22 -36.79 41.48
C CYS A 21 -54.10 -35.90 42.04
N GLY A 22 -54.14 -34.58 41.83
CA GLY A 22 -53.20 -33.63 42.37
C GLY A 22 -51.78 -33.71 41.75
N THR A 23 -51.55 -34.60 40.79
CA THR A 23 -50.20 -34.76 40.20
C THR A 23 -49.79 -33.51 39.48
N VAL A 24 -48.56 -33.01 39.73
CA VAL A 24 -47.96 -31.88 39.06
C VAL A 24 -47.71 -32.18 37.58
N LEU A 25 -48.28 -31.35 36.72
CA LEU A 25 -48.16 -31.46 35.27
C LEU A 25 -47.01 -30.59 34.83
N GLN A 26 -45.82 -31.16 34.64
CA GLN A 26 -44.64 -30.40 34.17
C GLN A 26 -44.92 -29.72 32.85
N LYS A 27 -44.71 -28.40 32.79
CA LYS A 27 -44.58 -27.67 31.53
C LYS A 27 -43.30 -28.17 30.81
N ASN A 28 -43.51 -28.83 29.67
CA ASN A 28 -42.35 -29.10 28.80
C ASN A 28 -41.68 -27.77 28.44
N LYS A 29 -40.58 -27.45 29.10
CA LYS A 29 -39.69 -26.41 28.64
C LYS A 29 -39.15 -26.89 27.30
N ARG A 30 -39.49 -26.17 26.22
CA ARG A 30 -38.93 -26.45 24.89
C ARG A 30 -37.41 -26.31 24.99
N ILE A 31 -36.68 -27.41 24.84
CA ILE A 31 -35.21 -27.49 24.77
C ILE A 31 -34.75 -26.93 23.39
N PHE A 32 -35.41 -25.92 22.90
CA PHE A 32 -35.10 -25.36 21.57
C PHE A 32 -34.09 -24.21 21.62
N THR A 33 -33.88 -23.58 22.77
CA THR A 33 -33.02 -22.40 22.92
C THR A 33 -31.53 -22.77 22.94
N GLY A 34 -31.15 -23.92 23.50
CA GLY A 34 -29.72 -24.29 23.59
C GLY A 34 -29.09 -24.65 22.24
N LYS A 35 -29.80 -25.36 21.37
CA LYS A 35 -29.27 -25.72 20.04
C LYS A 35 -29.19 -24.54 19.10
N LEU A 36 -30.14 -23.58 19.17
CA LEU A 36 -30.12 -22.35 18.37
C LEU A 36 -28.98 -21.43 18.82
N CYS A 37 -28.78 -21.28 20.14
CA CYS A 37 -27.65 -20.50 20.66
C CYS A 37 -26.30 -21.13 20.29
N ALA A 38 -26.15 -22.45 20.37
CA ALA A 38 -24.92 -23.11 19.95
C ALA A 38 -24.64 -22.92 18.43
N PHE A 39 -25.67 -22.98 17.59
CA PHE A 39 -25.53 -22.79 16.17
C PHE A 39 -25.13 -21.34 15.81
N VAL A 40 -25.74 -20.35 16.46
CA VAL A 40 -25.40 -18.93 16.27
C VAL A 40 -23.97 -18.64 16.75
N VAL A 41 -23.54 -19.21 17.88
CA VAL A 41 -22.16 -19.07 18.39
C VAL A 41 -21.16 -19.71 17.41
N CYS A 42 -21.45 -20.90 16.87
CA CYS A 42 -20.58 -21.52 15.87
C CYS A 42 -20.44 -20.68 14.61
N ILE A 43 -21.52 -20.10 14.09
CA ILE A 43 -21.46 -19.21 12.92
C ILE A 43 -20.63 -17.95 13.23
N ALA A 44 -20.81 -17.35 14.42
CA ALA A 44 -20.03 -16.20 14.83
C ALA A 44 -18.54 -16.51 14.95
N VAL A 45 -18.17 -17.67 15.51
CA VAL A 45 -16.77 -18.11 15.60
C VAL A 45 -16.18 -18.36 14.21
N ILE A 46 -16.92 -18.98 13.29
CA ILE A 46 -16.47 -19.20 11.91
C ILE A 46 -16.30 -17.87 11.18
N ALA A 47 -17.22 -16.93 11.36
CA ALA A 47 -17.11 -15.60 10.74
C ALA A 47 -15.89 -14.83 11.27
N VAL A 48 -15.64 -14.85 12.58
CA VAL A 48 -14.47 -14.22 13.19
C VAL A 48 -13.16 -14.90 12.75
N SER A 49 -13.14 -16.23 12.65
CA SER A 49 -11.96 -16.95 12.16
C SER A 49 -11.70 -16.72 10.67
N MET A 50 -12.73 -16.61 9.84
CA MET A 50 -12.58 -16.22 8.43
C MET A 50 -12.08 -14.78 8.25
N THR A 51 -12.62 -13.84 9.02
CA THR A 51 -12.12 -12.44 8.97
C THR A 51 -10.68 -12.34 9.49
N ALA A 52 -10.31 -13.08 10.53
CA ALA A 52 -8.94 -13.16 11.02
C ALA A 52 -8.00 -13.80 9.99
N LEU A 53 -8.43 -14.85 9.28
CA LEU A 53 -7.66 -15.48 8.21
C LEU A 53 -7.49 -14.54 7.01
N ILE A 54 -8.52 -13.79 6.64
CA ILE A 54 -8.43 -12.78 5.58
C ILE A 54 -7.47 -11.65 6.01
N TYR A 55 -7.59 -11.18 7.25
CA TYR A 55 -6.69 -10.15 7.79
C TYR A 55 -5.24 -10.63 7.87
N PHE A 56 -5.01 -11.87 8.30
CA PHE A 56 -3.67 -12.46 8.37
C PHE A 56 -3.05 -12.71 6.99
N ASN A 57 -3.87 -13.05 5.98
CA ASN A 57 -3.40 -13.17 4.59
C ASN A 57 -3.16 -11.80 3.91
N MET A 58 -3.76 -10.71 4.41
CA MET A 58 -3.48 -9.35 3.93
C MET A 58 -2.21 -8.76 4.56
N GLU A 59 -1.76 -9.28 5.72
CA GLU A 59 -0.51 -8.85 6.39
C GLU A 59 0.72 -9.71 6.05
N ILE A 60 0.56 -10.81 5.31
CA ILE A 60 1.71 -11.50 4.73
C ILE A 60 2.22 -10.57 3.63
N SER A 61 3.25 -9.80 3.94
CA SER A 61 4.08 -9.12 2.95
C SER A 61 4.38 -10.13 1.85
N GLU A 62 3.70 -10.00 0.73
CA GLU A 62 4.04 -10.82 -0.44
C GLU A 62 5.51 -10.55 -0.74
N SER A 63 6.29 -11.60 -0.83
CA SER A 63 7.67 -11.52 -1.31
C SER A 63 7.69 -10.68 -2.58
N PRO A 64 8.69 -9.83 -2.79
CA PRO A 64 8.74 -8.96 -3.95
C PRO A 64 8.46 -9.77 -5.21
N GLU A 65 7.49 -9.33 -6.00
CA GLU A 65 7.07 -10.07 -7.19
C GLU A 65 8.13 -10.07 -8.30
N GLY A 66 9.22 -9.32 -8.11
CA GLY A 66 10.31 -9.25 -9.06
C GLY A 66 11.62 -8.73 -8.46
N VAL A 67 12.67 -8.87 -9.25
CA VAL A 67 14.03 -8.42 -8.94
C VAL A 67 14.52 -7.52 -10.07
N MET A 68 15.13 -6.41 -9.72
CA MET A 68 15.89 -5.60 -10.64
C MET A 68 17.36 -6.03 -10.60
N TYR A 69 18.03 -5.98 -11.73
CA TYR A 69 19.45 -6.30 -11.85
C TYR A 69 20.09 -5.53 -12.99
N VAL A 70 21.39 -5.33 -12.89
CA VAL A 70 22.20 -4.69 -13.93
C VAL A 70 22.91 -5.76 -14.73
N LYS A 71 22.93 -5.60 -16.03
CA LYS A 71 23.68 -6.43 -16.95
C LYS A 71 24.10 -5.59 -18.17
N ASP A 72 25.37 -5.66 -18.55
CA ASP A 72 25.94 -4.91 -19.69
C ASP A 72 25.60 -3.39 -19.61
N ASN A 73 25.68 -2.80 -18.42
CA ASN A 73 25.33 -1.41 -18.14
C ASN A 73 23.85 -1.04 -18.41
N GLU A 74 22.96 -2.02 -18.40
CA GLU A 74 21.54 -1.82 -18.59
C GLU A 74 20.73 -2.38 -17.42
N ILE A 75 19.62 -1.73 -17.07
CA ILE A 75 18.72 -2.17 -16.01
C ILE A 75 17.69 -3.14 -16.57
N PHE A 76 17.53 -4.25 -15.90
CA PHE A 76 16.54 -5.28 -16.19
C PHE A 76 15.62 -5.50 -14.99
N TYR A 77 14.39 -5.88 -15.27
CA TYR A 77 13.44 -6.36 -14.29
C TYR A 77 13.03 -7.79 -14.62
N ASN A 78 13.06 -8.69 -13.64
CA ASN A 78 12.57 -10.06 -13.76
C ASN A 78 11.39 -10.28 -12.82
N ASN A 79 10.24 -10.65 -13.37
CA ASN A 79 9.10 -11.06 -12.58
C ASN A 79 9.29 -12.51 -12.13
N LEU A 80 9.42 -12.71 -10.81
CA LEU A 80 9.72 -14.03 -10.23
C LEU A 80 8.60 -15.05 -10.45
N LYS A 81 7.34 -14.61 -10.50
CA LYS A 81 6.18 -15.50 -10.74
C LYS A 81 6.10 -15.95 -12.20
N LYS A 82 6.40 -15.07 -13.14
CA LYS A 82 6.28 -15.33 -14.58
C LYS A 82 7.59 -15.79 -15.21
N ASN A 83 8.71 -15.70 -14.47
CA ASN A 83 10.07 -15.94 -14.98
C ASN A 83 10.32 -15.22 -16.32
N HIS A 84 9.87 -13.98 -16.39
CA HIS A 84 9.98 -13.13 -17.57
C HIS A 84 10.85 -11.92 -17.25
N SER A 85 11.91 -11.74 -18.02
CA SER A 85 12.86 -10.65 -17.88
C SER A 85 12.59 -9.58 -18.93
N VAL A 86 12.54 -8.32 -18.48
CA VAL A 86 12.30 -7.15 -19.32
C VAL A 86 13.49 -6.20 -19.19
N GLN A 87 14.11 -5.82 -20.29
CA GLN A 87 15.11 -4.75 -20.29
C GLN A 87 14.40 -3.40 -20.15
N LEU A 88 14.72 -2.65 -19.10
CA LEU A 88 14.10 -1.36 -18.79
C LEU A 88 14.78 -0.19 -19.50
N THR A 89 16.10 -0.22 -19.61
CA THR A 89 16.89 0.83 -20.26
C THR A 89 17.55 0.31 -21.54
N SER A 90 17.80 1.20 -22.48
CA SER A 90 18.63 0.93 -23.68
C SER A 90 19.95 1.71 -23.67
N LYS A 91 20.09 2.61 -22.71
CA LYS A 91 21.28 3.38 -22.45
C LYS A 91 21.15 4.00 -21.06
N PHE A 92 21.52 3.23 -20.04
CA PHE A 92 21.61 3.78 -18.70
C PHE A 92 22.87 4.65 -18.57
N VAL A 93 22.74 5.80 -17.92
CA VAL A 93 23.85 6.72 -17.68
C VAL A 93 23.97 6.95 -16.18
N TYR A 94 25.11 6.55 -15.63
CA TYR A 94 25.52 6.88 -14.29
C TYR A 94 26.68 7.85 -14.38
N ASP A 95 26.45 9.09 -13.97
CA ASP A 95 27.39 10.21 -14.10
C ASP A 95 27.99 10.47 -12.72
N MET A 96 29.19 10.00 -12.51
CA MET A 96 29.97 10.16 -11.28
C MET A 96 30.93 11.35 -11.39
N ASP A 97 31.28 11.97 -10.28
CA ASP A 97 32.37 12.94 -10.25
C ASP A 97 33.68 12.27 -10.68
N VAL A 98 34.37 12.86 -11.65
CA VAL A 98 35.63 12.33 -12.19
C VAL A 98 36.74 12.29 -11.12
N SER A 99 36.64 13.12 -10.08
CA SER A 99 37.61 13.12 -8.97
C SER A 99 37.57 11.83 -8.13
N ASP A 100 36.40 11.19 -8.06
CA ASP A 100 36.18 9.99 -7.23
C ASP A 100 36.47 8.69 -7.99
N THR A 101 36.55 8.74 -9.33
CA THR A 101 36.78 7.56 -10.18
C THR A 101 38.27 7.19 -10.35
N GLU A 102 39.21 8.08 -10.07
CA GLU A 102 40.66 7.81 -10.33
C GLU A 102 41.23 6.69 -9.49
N ASP A 103 40.71 6.44 -8.28
CA ASP A 103 41.19 5.40 -7.35
C ASP A 103 40.13 4.29 -7.10
N MET A 104 38.97 4.34 -7.75
CA MET A 104 37.85 3.41 -7.52
C MET A 104 38.07 2.06 -8.21
N THR A 105 37.84 0.97 -7.48
CA THR A 105 37.85 -0.38 -8.06
C THR A 105 36.58 -0.67 -8.83
N GLU A 106 36.59 -1.60 -9.82
CA GLU A 106 35.40 -2.06 -10.55
C GLU A 106 34.27 -2.53 -9.61
N ARG A 107 34.62 -3.04 -8.44
CA ARG A 107 33.67 -3.50 -7.44
C ARG A 107 32.97 -2.34 -6.75
N GLU A 108 33.73 -1.33 -6.32
CA GLU A 108 33.17 -0.13 -5.68
C GLU A 108 32.24 0.60 -6.64
N TYR A 109 32.62 0.75 -7.91
CA TYR A 109 31.74 1.30 -8.95
C TYR A 109 30.45 0.49 -9.12
N SER A 110 30.53 -0.85 -9.10
CA SER A 110 29.37 -1.73 -9.21
C SER A 110 28.44 -1.64 -7.99
N ASP A 111 29.02 -1.51 -6.79
CA ASP A 111 28.25 -1.40 -5.55
C ASP A 111 27.50 -0.05 -5.51
N GLU A 112 28.15 1.07 -5.83
CA GLU A 112 27.50 2.39 -5.88
C GLU A 112 26.44 2.50 -6.97
N LEU A 113 26.72 1.96 -8.16
CA LEU A 113 25.73 1.88 -9.23
C LEU A 113 24.49 1.09 -8.79
N THR A 114 24.68 0.00 -8.07
CA THR A 114 23.59 -0.82 -7.55
C THR A 114 22.78 -0.04 -6.52
N ASP A 115 23.43 0.64 -5.60
CA ASP A 115 22.80 1.46 -4.57
C ASP A 115 22.00 2.62 -5.18
N ALA A 116 22.54 3.31 -6.18
CA ALA A 116 21.84 4.38 -6.89
C ALA A 116 20.56 3.89 -7.61
N ILE A 117 20.63 2.70 -8.22
CA ILE A 117 19.48 2.09 -8.87
C ILE A 117 18.46 1.61 -7.83
N GLU A 118 18.89 0.98 -6.76
CA GLU A 118 18.01 0.49 -5.68
C GLU A 118 17.29 1.66 -5.00
N TYR A 119 18.01 2.72 -4.66
CA TYR A 119 17.43 3.94 -4.08
C TYR A 119 16.42 4.62 -5.02
N GLY A 120 16.72 4.70 -6.32
CA GLY A 120 15.91 5.34 -7.33
C GLY A 120 14.76 4.51 -7.88
N SER A 121 14.59 3.25 -7.44
CA SER A 121 13.63 2.31 -8.03
C SER A 121 12.53 1.91 -7.06
N LEU A 122 11.29 1.86 -7.57
CA LEU A 122 10.11 1.39 -6.84
C LEU A 122 9.26 0.47 -7.72
N LEU A 123 8.70 -0.56 -7.10
CA LEU A 123 7.69 -1.41 -7.72
C LEU A 123 6.31 -1.04 -7.17
N SER A 124 5.30 -0.96 -8.05
CA SER A 124 3.91 -0.82 -7.60
C SER A 124 3.51 -2.01 -6.72
N GLN A 125 2.59 -1.80 -5.77
CA GLN A 125 2.17 -2.84 -4.83
C GLN A 125 1.61 -4.09 -5.53
N ASP A 126 0.99 -3.93 -6.70
CA ASP A 126 0.47 -5.03 -7.52
C ASP A 126 1.53 -5.65 -8.47
N GLY A 127 2.78 -5.18 -8.42
CA GLY A 127 3.89 -5.70 -9.21
C GLY A 127 3.81 -5.42 -10.71
N LYS A 128 2.95 -4.49 -11.16
CA LYS A 128 2.71 -4.27 -12.60
C LYS A 128 3.44 -3.08 -13.20
N ILE A 129 3.84 -2.13 -12.38
CA ILE A 129 4.54 -0.91 -12.82
C ILE A 129 5.86 -0.81 -12.07
N VAL A 130 6.95 -0.68 -12.80
CA VAL A 130 8.28 -0.38 -12.27
C VAL A 130 8.58 1.08 -12.53
N PHE A 131 9.01 1.80 -11.49
CA PHE A 131 9.61 3.12 -11.57
C PHE A 131 11.11 2.94 -11.40
N TYR A 132 11.91 3.63 -12.21
CA TYR A 132 13.36 3.42 -12.23
C TYR A 132 14.10 4.64 -12.77
N PRO A 133 15.36 4.86 -12.35
CA PRO A 133 16.21 5.87 -12.92
C PRO A 133 16.71 5.44 -14.31
N GLY A 134 16.69 6.34 -15.29
CA GLY A 134 17.33 6.10 -16.57
C GLY A 134 18.64 6.87 -16.73
N LYS A 135 18.86 7.88 -15.89
CA LYS A 135 20.11 8.58 -15.66
C LYS A 135 20.17 8.94 -14.18
N VAL A 136 21.32 8.76 -13.58
CA VAL A 136 21.67 9.28 -12.23
C VAL A 136 22.89 10.19 -12.40
N ASP A 137 22.84 11.33 -11.76
CA ASP A 137 23.92 12.31 -11.67
C ASP A 137 24.26 12.44 -10.18
N GLU A 138 25.40 11.91 -9.80
CA GLU A 138 25.79 11.80 -8.40
C GLU A 138 26.24 13.15 -7.82
N GLU A 139 26.91 14.00 -8.62
CA GLU A 139 27.36 15.32 -8.17
C GLU A 139 26.19 16.20 -7.75
N SER A 140 25.08 16.14 -8.49
CA SER A 140 23.86 16.92 -8.20
C SER A 140 22.81 16.12 -7.39
N ASP A 141 23.05 14.85 -7.11
CA ASP A 141 22.11 13.93 -6.43
C ASP A 141 20.72 13.89 -7.12
N VAL A 142 20.71 13.93 -8.46
CA VAL A 142 19.48 13.96 -9.25
C VAL A 142 19.38 12.79 -10.22
N MET A 143 18.15 12.42 -10.54
CA MET A 143 17.85 11.39 -11.52
C MET A 143 16.86 11.80 -12.60
N SER A 144 16.93 11.11 -13.73
CA SER A 144 15.82 11.06 -14.70
C SER A 144 14.94 9.86 -14.40
N LEU A 145 13.69 10.11 -14.00
CA LEU A 145 12.74 9.07 -13.59
C LEU A 145 11.89 8.59 -14.76
N TYR A 146 11.76 7.28 -14.88
CA TYR A 146 10.92 6.60 -15.85
C TYR A 146 9.97 5.63 -15.17
N CYS A 147 8.88 5.28 -15.85
CA CYS A 147 8.05 4.14 -15.47
C CYS A 147 7.74 3.26 -16.67
N ARG A 148 7.48 1.96 -16.40
CA ARG A 148 7.10 0.97 -17.39
C ARG A 148 6.13 -0.05 -16.79
N LYS A 149 5.09 -0.40 -17.56
CA LYS A 149 4.24 -1.56 -17.25
C LYS A 149 4.99 -2.84 -17.61
N VAL A 150 5.11 -3.76 -16.65
CA VAL A 150 5.91 -5.00 -16.80
C VAL A 150 5.06 -6.27 -16.87
N ASP A 151 3.74 -6.14 -16.76
CA ASP A 151 2.78 -7.25 -16.84
C ASP A 151 2.09 -7.38 -18.19
N THR A 152 2.29 -6.41 -19.08
CA THR A 152 1.65 -6.31 -20.39
C THR A 152 2.66 -6.48 -21.52
N SER A 153 2.17 -6.80 -22.72
CA SER A 153 2.96 -6.76 -23.96
C SER A 153 3.26 -5.32 -24.44
N ASP A 154 2.75 -4.32 -23.75
CA ASP A 154 3.03 -2.90 -24.04
C ASP A 154 4.42 -2.56 -23.52
N GLU A 155 5.35 -2.42 -24.44
CA GLU A 155 6.76 -2.07 -24.15
C GLU A 155 6.96 -0.57 -23.93
N LYS A 156 5.90 0.21 -23.78
CA LYS A 156 6.01 1.67 -23.67
C LYS A 156 6.67 2.06 -22.35
N THR A 157 7.85 2.63 -22.46
CA THR A 157 8.53 3.35 -21.39
C THR A 157 8.09 4.81 -21.40
N VAL A 158 7.73 5.35 -20.24
CA VAL A 158 7.32 6.74 -20.09
C VAL A 158 8.34 7.47 -19.22
N LYS A 159 8.85 8.59 -19.70
CA LYS A 159 9.70 9.49 -18.91
C LYS A 159 8.80 10.42 -18.08
N ILE A 160 8.92 10.35 -16.75
CA ILE A 160 8.17 11.18 -15.80
C ILE A 160 8.81 12.56 -15.67
N GLY A 161 10.13 12.59 -15.57
CA GLY A 161 10.86 13.86 -15.44
C GLY A 161 12.37 13.69 -15.40
N SER A 162 13.07 14.84 -15.34
CA SER A 162 14.52 14.94 -15.13
C SER A 162 14.80 15.84 -13.95
N ASP A 163 16.03 15.80 -13.48
CA ASP A 163 16.55 16.62 -12.40
C ASP A 163 15.74 16.42 -11.09
N ILE A 164 15.39 15.18 -10.81
CA ILE A 164 14.56 14.76 -9.69
C ILE A 164 15.45 14.35 -8.52
N LEU A 165 15.30 15.04 -7.37
CA LEU A 165 15.96 14.71 -6.10
C LEU A 165 15.29 13.54 -5.36
N GLY A 166 13.97 13.38 -5.52
CA GLY A 166 13.22 12.31 -4.87
C GLY A 166 11.76 12.30 -5.26
N TYR A 167 11.10 11.17 -5.04
CA TYR A 167 9.71 11.00 -5.42
C TYR A 167 8.95 10.04 -4.48
N GLN A 168 7.64 10.11 -4.54
CA GLN A 168 6.72 9.19 -3.85
C GLN A 168 5.68 8.71 -4.85
N ILE A 169 5.24 7.47 -4.72
CA ILE A 169 4.10 6.91 -5.47
C ILE A 169 2.96 6.61 -4.49
N ASN A 170 1.72 6.73 -4.94
CA ASN A 170 0.58 6.24 -4.16
C ASN A 170 0.46 4.72 -4.27
N GLN A 171 -0.37 4.12 -3.40
CA GLN A 171 -0.54 2.66 -3.31
C GLN A 171 -0.86 1.99 -4.65
N ASP A 172 -1.71 2.62 -5.47
CA ASP A 172 -2.12 2.09 -6.77
C ASP A 172 -1.15 2.43 -7.91
N ALA A 173 -0.04 3.13 -7.61
CA ALA A 173 0.94 3.61 -8.58
C ALA A 173 0.34 4.45 -9.75
N THR A 174 -0.77 5.12 -9.50
CA THR A 174 -1.45 5.99 -10.46
C THR A 174 -1.00 7.45 -10.37
N VAL A 175 -0.39 7.82 -9.24
CA VAL A 175 0.09 9.17 -8.96
C VAL A 175 1.55 9.11 -8.49
N VAL A 176 2.37 9.96 -9.09
CA VAL A 176 3.75 10.21 -8.66
C VAL A 176 3.87 11.68 -8.25
N VAL A 177 4.43 11.91 -7.07
CA VAL A 177 4.79 13.26 -6.62
C VAL A 177 6.30 13.31 -6.51
N PHE A 178 6.92 14.32 -7.09
CA PHE A 178 8.37 14.46 -7.11
C PHE A 178 8.84 15.89 -6.96
N VAL A 179 10.00 16.06 -6.34
CA VAL A 179 10.68 17.34 -6.22
C VAL A 179 11.90 17.36 -7.12
N LYS A 180 12.12 18.48 -7.78
CA LYS A 180 13.28 18.73 -8.63
C LYS A 180 14.38 19.47 -7.87
N GLU A 181 15.60 19.45 -8.42
CA GLU A 181 16.78 20.17 -7.93
C GLU A 181 16.51 21.65 -7.63
N ASN A 182 15.67 22.29 -8.44
CA ASN A 182 15.26 23.68 -8.23
C ASN A 182 14.16 23.89 -7.17
N GLU A 183 13.99 22.94 -6.25
CA GLU A 183 13.01 22.95 -5.16
C GLU A 183 11.54 23.04 -5.63
N GLN A 184 11.24 22.67 -6.87
CA GLN A 184 9.88 22.68 -7.40
C GLN A 184 9.21 21.30 -7.23
N LEU A 185 7.98 21.30 -6.73
CA LEU A 185 7.15 20.13 -6.52
C LEU A 185 6.18 19.93 -7.67
N TYR A 186 6.11 18.71 -8.17
CA TYR A 186 5.24 18.28 -9.26
C TYR A 186 4.42 17.08 -8.87
N ARG A 187 3.25 16.96 -9.49
CA ARG A 187 2.40 15.78 -9.49
C ARG A 187 2.26 15.26 -10.92
N TYR A 188 2.51 13.99 -11.11
CA TYR A 188 2.33 13.30 -12.37
C TYR A 188 1.23 12.25 -12.24
N ASP A 189 0.29 12.23 -13.16
CA ASP A 189 -0.77 11.25 -13.27
C ASP A 189 -0.41 10.20 -14.34
N VAL A 190 -0.20 8.97 -13.90
CA VAL A 190 0.30 7.86 -14.73
C VAL A 190 -0.72 7.45 -15.80
N ASN A 191 -2.02 7.60 -15.53
CA ASN A 191 -3.06 7.18 -16.45
C ASN A 191 -3.28 8.18 -17.57
N SER A 192 -3.20 9.48 -17.26
CA SER A 192 -3.43 10.55 -18.23
C SER A 192 -2.15 11.09 -18.88
N ASP A 193 -0.98 10.66 -18.41
CA ASP A 193 0.35 11.13 -18.84
C ASP A 193 0.47 12.67 -18.71
N LYS A 194 0.01 13.21 -17.56
CA LYS A 194 0.00 14.65 -17.30
C LYS A 194 0.79 15.01 -16.07
N THR A 195 1.60 16.06 -16.20
CA THR A 195 2.35 16.66 -15.10
C THR A 195 1.74 18.00 -14.71
N GLU A 196 1.56 18.23 -13.43
CA GLU A 196 1.11 19.47 -12.82
C GLU A 196 2.15 19.98 -11.85
N LYS A 197 2.53 21.27 -11.94
CA LYS A 197 3.35 21.94 -10.94
C LYS A 197 2.49 22.31 -9.73
N ILE A 198 2.94 21.92 -8.52
CA ILE A 198 2.23 22.16 -7.26
C ILE A 198 2.74 23.40 -6.53
N GLY A 199 4.04 23.59 -6.49
CA GLY A 199 4.64 24.69 -5.73
C GLY A 199 6.13 24.85 -5.93
N ASP A 200 6.65 25.89 -5.30
CA ASP A 200 8.06 26.29 -5.31
C ASP A 200 8.62 26.36 -3.89
N ASP A 201 9.95 26.38 -3.77
CA ASP A 201 10.70 26.50 -2.51
C ASP A 201 10.33 25.38 -1.52
N ILE A 202 10.20 24.14 -2.00
CA ILE A 202 9.71 23.01 -1.22
C ILE A 202 10.81 22.49 -0.30
N ARG A 203 10.47 22.37 0.99
CA ARG A 203 11.34 21.83 2.03
C ARG A 203 10.91 20.44 2.49
N PHE A 204 9.63 20.12 2.32
CA PHE A 204 9.04 18.86 2.71
C PHE A 204 7.77 18.60 1.90
N TYR A 205 7.51 17.35 1.60
CA TYR A 205 6.23 16.89 1.04
C TYR A 205 5.91 15.47 1.48
N GLN A 206 4.62 15.17 1.58
CA GLN A 206 4.11 13.85 1.91
C GLN A 206 2.78 13.62 1.23
N MET A 207 2.67 12.56 0.49
CA MET A 207 1.42 12.13 -0.15
C MET A 207 0.70 11.08 0.73
N SER A 208 -0.64 11.10 0.74
CA SER A 208 -1.43 10.02 1.32
C SER A 208 -1.39 8.76 0.45
N ASP A 209 -1.54 7.58 1.05
CA ASP A 209 -1.47 6.29 0.36
C ASP A 209 -2.43 6.18 -0.83
N ASP A 210 -3.61 6.79 -0.72
CA ASP A 210 -4.61 6.85 -1.79
C ASP A 210 -4.32 7.91 -2.87
N GLY A 211 -3.27 8.73 -2.69
CA GLY A 211 -2.92 9.82 -3.59
C GLY A 211 -3.89 11.01 -3.60
N GLN A 212 -4.89 11.03 -2.69
CA GLN A 212 -5.94 12.05 -2.66
C GLN A 212 -5.52 13.35 -2.00
N LYS A 213 -4.52 13.28 -1.11
CA LYS A 213 -4.02 14.42 -0.35
C LYS A 213 -2.51 14.52 -0.48
N LEU A 214 -2.04 15.73 -0.65
CA LEU A 214 -0.63 16.08 -0.68
C LEU A 214 -0.37 17.19 0.33
N LEU A 215 0.37 16.87 1.38
CA LEU A 215 0.91 17.84 2.32
C LEU A 215 2.26 18.33 1.80
N TYR A 216 2.49 19.62 1.82
CA TYR A 216 3.82 20.17 1.53
C TYR A 216 4.11 21.43 2.35
N VAL A 217 5.38 21.69 2.56
CA VAL A 217 5.89 22.85 3.27
C VAL A 217 6.88 23.59 2.39
N ASN A 218 6.69 24.88 2.30
CA ASN A 218 7.60 25.82 1.64
C ASN A 218 7.95 27.00 2.56
N LYS A 219 8.69 27.98 2.05
CA LYS A 219 9.07 29.19 2.81
C LYS A 219 7.90 30.01 3.35
N LYS A 220 6.66 29.80 2.83
CA LYS A 220 5.46 30.57 3.21
C LYS A 220 4.55 29.83 4.19
N GLY A 221 4.85 28.58 4.53
CA GLY A 221 4.09 27.75 5.48
C GLY A 221 3.78 26.35 4.97
N MET A 222 2.84 25.72 5.67
CA MET A 222 2.34 24.37 5.40
C MET A 222 1.01 24.42 4.65
N TYR A 223 0.88 23.58 3.64
CA TYR A 223 -0.28 23.52 2.75
C TYR A 223 -0.72 22.08 2.56
N GLN A 224 -2.02 21.91 2.37
CA GLN A 224 -2.61 20.66 1.88
C GLN A 224 -3.27 20.92 0.53
N LYS A 225 -2.93 20.11 -0.46
CA LYS A 225 -3.63 20.05 -1.75
C LYS A 225 -4.46 18.78 -1.81
N LYS A 226 -5.73 18.93 -2.21
CA LYS A 226 -6.67 17.83 -2.47
C LYS A 226 -6.72 17.51 -3.97
N THR A 227 -7.26 16.36 -4.33
CA THR A 227 -7.39 15.91 -5.73
C THR A 227 -8.28 16.83 -6.59
N ASP A 228 -9.27 17.49 -5.98
CA ASP A 228 -10.13 18.47 -6.64
C ASP A 228 -9.44 19.78 -7.00
N GLY A 229 -8.15 19.90 -6.63
CA GLY A 229 -7.32 21.07 -6.90
C GLY A 229 -7.36 22.13 -5.80
N GLU A 230 -8.20 21.96 -4.77
CA GLU A 230 -8.26 22.88 -3.63
C GLU A 230 -6.92 22.84 -2.87
N ILE A 231 -6.35 24.03 -2.62
CA ILE A 231 -5.15 24.21 -1.80
C ILE A 231 -5.55 24.98 -0.53
N GLU A 232 -5.35 24.37 0.61
CA GLU A 232 -5.60 24.94 1.90
C GLU A 232 -4.27 25.24 2.60
N LYS A 233 -4.10 26.47 3.09
CA LYS A 233 -2.98 26.79 3.98
C LYS A 233 -3.33 26.33 5.40
N LEU A 234 -2.57 25.38 5.93
CA LEU A 234 -2.79 24.83 7.27
C LEU A 234 -2.12 25.67 8.35
N ASP A 235 -0.90 26.15 8.10
CA ASP A 235 -0.13 26.94 9.05
C ASP A 235 0.92 27.80 8.34
N GLY A 236 1.49 28.79 9.06
CA GLY A 236 2.60 29.64 8.64
C GLY A 236 3.81 29.48 9.56
N ASP A 237 4.93 30.05 9.16
CA ASP A 237 6.16 30.17 9.95
C ASP A 237 6.66 28.83 10.55
N ILE A 238 6.65 27.76 9.72
CA ILE A 238 7.12 26.44 10.12
C ILE A 238 8.65 26.45 10.20
N ASN A 239 9.17 26.30 11.40
CA ASN A 239 10.61 26.28 11.66
C ASN A 239 11.23 24.89 11.53
N GLN A 240 10.49 23.84 11.89
CA GLN A 240 10.97 22.45 11.89
C GLN A 240 9.84 21.47 11.63
N ILE A 241 10.15 20.41 10.90
CA ILE A 241 9.23 19.31 10.61
C ILE A 241 9.81 18.06 11.23
N CYS A 242 8.96 17.34 11.98
CA CYS A 242 9.30 16.04 12.54
C CYS A 242 8.37 14.99 11.92
N TYR A 243 8.97 13.94 11.37
CA TYR A 243 8.22 12.81 10.85
C TYR A 243 7.88 11.82 11.97
N VAL A 244 6.62 11.46 12.12
CA VAL A 244 6.18 10.41 13.03
C VAL A 244 5.90 9.16 12.21
N LYS A 245 6.77 8.15 12.34
CA LYS A 245 6.54 6.84 11.72
C LYS A 245 5.30 6.17 12.34
N ASP A 246 4.43 5.64 11.50
CA ASP A 246 3.41 4.71 11.95
C ASP A 246 4.09 3.47 12.57
N ARG A 247 3.58 3.00 13.72
CA ARG A 247 4.12 1.82 14.41
C ARG A 247 4.11 0.54 13.56
N LYS A 248 3.34 0.53 12.47
CA LYS A 248 3.29 -0.58 11.51
C LYS A 248 4.51 -0.68 10.59
N SER A 249 5.33 0.35 10.50
CA SER A 249 6.52 0.41 9.63
C SER A 249 7.84 0.26 10.36
N VAL A 250 7.85 -0.28 11.59
CA VAL A 250 9.08 -0.68 12.29
C VAL A 250 9.30 -2.16 12.00
N VAL A 251 10.05 -2.45 10.97
CA VAL A 251 10.75 -3.72 10.75
C VAL A 251 12.24 -3.44 10.89
#